data_d25298e1307a13cdda847235aca6c0a4
#
_entry.id   d25298e1307a13cdda847235aca6c0a4
#
_cell.length_a   1.000
_cell.length_b   1.000
_cell.length_c   1.000
_cell.angle_alpha   90.00
_cell.angle_beta   90.00
_cell.angle_gamma   90.00
#
_symmetry.space_group_name_H-M   'P 1'
#
loop_
_entity.id
_entity.type
_entity.pdbx_description
1 polymer ?
#
loop_
_entity_poly.entity_id
_entity_poly.type
_entity_poly.pdbx_seq_one_letter_code
_entity_poly.pdbx_strand_id
1 'polypeptide(L)'
;MLTKLILPGEKIELQSMEKSILGSASDKKSYISRIYDVLSDDQFEVLMPMEQTKLILLPVDGEYDVCFYTKQGLYQCYVRIADRYKKDNTYILLCETISNLRKHQRREFYRFSCILNMSSRELVEEELSAIEQNKQYIQAGLPLRQSVVVDISGGGIRFVSDYKYENGTLIYLTYNLSSEKIQKTYNLVGKILSVKELENRRGTFEHRVQYINIDN
;
A
#
# COMPACT_ATOMS: atom_id res chain seq x y z
N MET A 1 26.89 2.79 -6.50
CA MET A 1 25.97 1.64 -6.22
C MET A 1 24.59 1.82 -6.82
N LEU A 2 24.11 3.05 -6.92
CA LEU A 2 22.87 3.44 -7.61
C LEU A 2 22.83 2.92 -9.05
N THR A 3 23.89 3.17 -9.81
CA THR A 3 24.03 2.79 -11.23
C THR A 3 23.82 1.30 -11.53
N LYS A 4 24.01 0.42 -10.53
CA LYS A 4 23.82 -1.04 -10.68
C LYS A 4 22.43 -1.52 -10.30
N LEU A 5 21.68 -0.75 -9.52
CA LEU A 5 20.42 -1.18 -8.90
C LEU A 5 19.21 -0.47 -9.48
N ILE A 6 19.38 0.74 -9.98
CA ILE A 6 18.29 1.61 -10.40
C ILE A 6 18.41 1.87 -11.90
N LEU A 7 17.30 1.73 -12.60
CA LEU A 7 17.25 1.89 -14.06
C LEU A 7 16.28 3.02 -14.45
N PRO A 8 16.55 3.73 -15.58
CA PRO A 8 15.59 4.67 -16.15
C PRO A 8 14.21 4.02 -16.36
N GLY A 9 13.16 4.78 -16.13
CA GLY A 9 11.76 4.33 -16.21
C GLY A 9 11.22 3.64 -14.97
N GLU A 10 12.06 3.22 -14.01
CA GLU A 10 11.58 2.63 -12.75
C GLU A 10 10.80 3.64 -11.93
N LYS A 11 9.77 3.13 -11.25
CA LYS A 11 8.91 3.93 -10.35
C LYS A 11 9.67 4.30 -9.09
N ILE A 12 9.47 5.54 -8.65
CA ILE A 12 9.88 6.01 -7.32
C ILE A 12 8.72 6.66 -6.58
N GLU A 13 8.87 6.71 -5.28
CA GLU A 13 7.99 7.43 -4.37
C GLU A 13 8.85 8.35 -3.50
N LEU A 14 8.57 9.66 -3.53
CA LEU A 14 9.26 10.66 -2.75
C LEU A 14 8.35 11.11 -1.61
N GLN A 15 8.78 10.98 -0.38
CA GLN A 15 8.04 11.43 0.80
C GLN A 15 8.79 12.61 1.44
N SER A 16 8.12 13.77 1.56
CA SER A 16 8.74 14.94 2.19
C SER A 16 9.19 14.65 3.62
N MET A 17 10.39 15.07 3.95
CA MET A 17 10.95 14.98 5.31
C MET A 17 10.61 16.21 6.18
N GLU A 18 10.10 17.28 5.59
CA GLU A 18 9.65 18.45 6.34
C GLU A 18 8.50 18.06 7.28
N LYS A 19 8.65 18.38 8.55
CA LYS A 19 7.56 18.27 9.52
C LYS A 19 6.53 19.34 9.18
N SER A 20 5.32 18.92 8.84
CA SER A 20 4.19 19.84 8.78
C SER A 20 4.00 20.51 10.16
N ILE A 21 4.08 21.82 10.20
CA ILE A 21 3.98 22.62 11.45
C ILE A 21 2.59 22.49 12.10
N LEU A 22 1.62 21.88 11.42
CA LEU A 22 0.20 21.83 11.81
C LEU A 22 -0.46 20.44 11.70
N GLY A 23 0.28 19.35 11.49
CA GLY A 23 -0.32 18.03 11.24
C GLY A 23 0.23 16.91 12.14
N SER A 24 -0.62 15.94 12.45
CA SER A 24 -0.26 14.66 13.05
C SER A 24 0.76 13.93 12.16
N ALA A 25 1.55 13.03 12.73
CA ALA A 25 2.59 12.26 12.06
C ALA A 25 2.11 11.44 10.82
N SER A 26 0.80 11.43 10.53
CA SER A 26 0.16 10.72 9.42
C SER A 26 0.10 11.47 8.09
N ASP A 27 0.38 12.79 8.05
CA ASP A 27 0.15 13.63 6.85
C ASP A 27 1.43 13.97 6.07
N LYS A 28 2.39 13.04 6.00
CA LYS A 28 3.55 13.22 5.14
C LYS A 28 3.13 13.12 3.68
N LYS A 29 3.29 14.22 2.95
CA LYS A 29 2.95 14.27 1.53
C LYS A 29 3.89 13.38 0.73
N SER A 30 3.32 12.47 -0.04
CA SER A 30 4.04 11.51 -0.88
C SER A 30 3.77 11.81 -2.36
N TYR A 31 4.80 11.71 -3.18
CA TYR A 31 4.74 11.99 -4.61
C TYR A 31 5.24 10.77 -5.39
N ILE A 32 4.51 10.37 -6.42
CA ILE A 32 4.89 9.28 -7.29
C ILE A 32 5.52 9.85 -8.55
N SER A 33 6.67 9.31 -8.94
CA SER A 33 7.35 9.66 -10.19
C SER A 33 8.14 8.47 -10.78
N ARG A 34 9.01 8.77 -11.74
CA ARG A 34 9.89 7.79 -12.38
C ARG A 34 11.30 8.34 -12.53
N ILE A 35 12.27 7.45 -12.49
CA ILE A 35 13.66 7.76 -12.83
C ILE A 35 13.71 8.15 -14.31
N TYR A 36 14.32 9.30 -14.61
CA TYR A 36 14.62 9.73 -15.96
C TYR A 36 15.98 9.20 -16.40
N ASP A 37 17.02 9.42 -15.60
CA ASP A 37 18.37 8.90 -15.83
C ASP A 37 19.15 8.75 -14.54
N VAL A 38 20.24 7.96 -14.54
CA VAL A 38 21.15 7.76 -13.42
C VAL A 38 22.53 8.24 -13.83
N LEU A 39 22.96 9.37 -13.25
CA LEU A 39 24.18 10.06 -13.68
C LEU A 39 25.43 9.50 -13.00
N SER A 40 25.32 9.16 -11.71
CA SER A 40 26.44 8.62 -10.90
C SER A 40 25.91 7.74 -9.77
N ASP A 41 26.77 7.33 -8.85
CA ASP A 41 26.35 6.54 -7.67
C ASP A 41 25.66 7.40 -6.58
N ASP A 42 25.67 8.69 -6.74
CA ASP A 42 25.09 9.66 -5.79
C ASP A 42 24.12 10.67 -6.44
N GLN A 43 24.04 10.72 -7.78
CA GLN A 43 23.17 11.64 -8.50
C GLN A 43 22.30 10.95 -9.56
N PHE A 44 21.05 11.33 -9.63
CA PHE A 44 20.07 10.83 -10.60
C PHE A 44 19.02 11.88 -10.95
N GLU A 45 18.47 11.76 -12.13
CA GLU A 45 17.40 12.59 -12.66
C GLU A 45 16.03 11.91 -12.49
N VAL A 46 15.03 12.68 -12.10
CA VAL A 46 13.66 12.22 -11.88
C VAL A 46 12.70 13.09 -12.68
N LEU A 47 11.70 12.48 -13.28
CA LEU A 47 10.59 13.24 -13.86
C LEU A 47 9.90 14.07 -12.77
N MET A 48 9.57 15.33 -13.07
CA MET A 48 8.78 16.15 -12.14
C MET A 48 7.46 15.43 -11.81
N PRO A 49 7.10 15.26 -10.52
CA PRO A 49 5.84 14.63 -10.15
C PRO A 49 4.63 15.38 -10.72
N MET A 50 3.60 14.63 -11.03
CA MET A 50 2.33 15.19 -11.50
C MET A 50 1.18 14.70 -10.64
N GLU A 51 0.25 15.57 -10.34
CA GLU A 51 -1.05 15.22 -9.73
C GLU A 51 -2.16 15.57 -10.72
N GLN A 52 -2.87 14.55 -11.19
CA GLN A 52 -3.79 14.65 -12.33
C GLN A 52 -3.05 15.18 -13.58
N THR A 53 -3.27 16.45 -13.95
CA THR A 53 -2.64 17.11 -15.11
C THR A 53 -1.70 18.24 -14.72
N LYS A 54 -1.48 18.48 -13.40
CA LYS A 54 -0.67 19.58 -12.90
C LYS A 54 0.70 19.08 -12.45
N LEU A 55 1.75 19.78 -12.87
CA LEU A 55 3.10 19.59 -12.36
C LEU A 55 3.17 20.05 -10.89
N ILE A 56 3.82 19.24 -10.07
CA ILE A 56 4.10 19.58 -8.68
C ILE A 56 5.56 20.03 -8.60
N LEU A 57 5.75 21.34 -8.41
CA LEU A 57 7.08 21.91 -8.30
C LEU A 57 7.64 21.65 -6.90
N LEU A 58 8.47 20.63 -6.77
CA LEU A 58 9.19 20.36 -5.52
C LEU A 58 10.32 21.39 -5.33
N PRO A 59 10.53 21.92 -4.12
CA PRO A 59 11.54 22.94 -3.86
C PRO A 59 12.98 22.39 -4.05
N VAL A 60 13.85 23.23 -4.59
CA VAL A 60 15.31 23.01 -4.53
C VAL A 60 15.73 23.05 -3.07
N ASP A 61 16.74 22.29 -2.70
CA ASP A 61 17.21 22.03 -1.34
C ASP A 61 16.21 21.26 -0.45
N GLY A 62 15.02 20.92 -0.96
CA GLY A 62 14.09 20.05 -0.25
C GLY A 62 14.61 18.64 -0.06
N GLU A 63 14.42 18.08 1.14
CA GLU A 63 14.84 16.72 1.50
C GLU A 63 13.68 15.76 1.47
N TYR A 64 13.91 14.56 0.91
CA TYR A 64 12.90 13.53 0.70
C TYR A 64 13.43 12.15 1.08
N ASP A 65 12.56 11.36 1.69
CA ASP A 65 12.74 9.92 1.81
C ASP A 65 12.26 9.29 0.51
N VAL A 66 13.17 8.65 -0.25
CA VAL A 66 12.87 8.09 -1.56
C VAL A 66 12.89 6.59 -1.54
N CYS A 67 11.77 5.99 -1.95
CA CYS A 67 11.63 4.55 -2.17
C CYS A 67 11.69 4.23 -3.66
N PHE A 68 12.67 3.43 -4.06
CA PHE A 68 12.87 2.93 -5.42
C PHE A 68 12.20 1.57 -5.58
N TYR A 69 11.39 1.42 -6.64
CA TYR A 69 10.71 0.17 -6.99
C TYR A 69 11.48 -0.53 -8.10
N THR A 70 12.48 -1.31 -7.72
CA THR A 70 13.37 -1.99 -8.67
C THR A 70 12.96 -3.46 -8.90
N LYS A 71 13.51 -4.08 -9.94
CA LYS A 71 13.32 -5.51 -10.20
C LYS A 71 13.86 -6.41 -9.08
N GLN A 72 14.84 -5.93 -8.31
CA GLN A 72 15.47 -6.66 -7.21
C GLN A 72 14.79 -6.43 -5.85
N GLY A 73 13.70 -5.62 -5.82
CA GLY A 73 12.96 -5.28 -4.63
C GLY A 73 12.88 -3.78 -4.38
N LEU A 74 12.50 -3.41 -3.18
CA LEU A 74 12.43 -2.02 -2.77
C LEU A 74 13.75 -1.60 -2.14
N TYR A 75 14.22 -0.40 -2.51
CA TYR A 75 15.37 0.25 -1.90
C TYR A 75 14.98 1.65 -1.45
N GLN A 76 15.67 2.18 -0.47
CA GLN A 76 15.36 3.45 0.15
C GLN A 76 16.63 4.22 0.48
N CYS A 77 16.65 5.51 0.23
CA CYS A 77 17.62 6.45 0.75
C CYS A 77 17.02 7.84 0.92
N TYR A 78 17.70 8.70 1.65
CA TYR A 78 17.37 10.11 1.71
C TYR A 78 18.05 10.84 0.57
N VAL A 79 17.35 11.77 -0.04
CA VAL A 79 17.85 12.60 -1.13
C VAL A 79 17.52 14.06 -0.90
N ARG A 80 18.35 14.93 -1.46
CA ARG A 80 18.10 16.37 -1.60
C ARG A 80 17.86 16.69 -3.08
N ILE A 81 16.95 17.56 -3.38
CA ILE A 81 16.78 18.10 -4.72
C ILE A 81 17.84 19.16 -4.94
N ALA A 82 18.85 18.84 -5.77
CA ALA A 82 19.96 19.74 -6.06
C ALA A 82 19.57 20.83 -7.07
N ASP A 83 18.72 20.48 -8.05
CA ASP A 83 18.27 21.43 -9.08
C ASP A 83 16.94 20.96 -9.71
N ARG A 84 16.33 21.85 -10.47
CA ARG A 84 15.17 21.58 -11.32
C ARG A 84 15.28 22.32 -12.62
N TYR A 85 15.14 21.65 -13.73
CA TYR A 85 15.29 22.22 -15.06
C TYR A 85 14.39 21.55 -16.10
N LYS A 86 14.43 22.06 -17.30
CA LYS A 86 13.72 21.50 -18.46
C LYS A 86 14.73 20.95 -19.45
N LYS A 87 14.57 19.68 -19.83
CA LYS A 87 15.38 18.96 -20.81
C LYS A 87 14.45 18.28 -21.81
N ASP A 88 14.64 18.50 -23.09
CA ASP A 88 13.83 17.91 -24.19
C ASP A 88 12.31 18.01 -23.95
N ASN A 89 11.86 19.20 -23.58
CA ASN A 89 10.47 19.51 -23.21
C ASN A 89 9.92 18.80 -21.96
N THR A 90 10.75 18.12 -21.20
CA THR A 90 10.42 17.41 -19.96
C THR A 90 10.98 18.15 -18.74
N TYR A 91 10.17 18.30 -17.70
CA TYR A 91 10.62 18.88 -16.43
C TYR A 91 11.29 17.82 -15.57
N ILE A 92 12.51 18.10 -15.16
CA ILE A 92 13.42 17.19 -14.45
C ILE A 92 13.77 17.74 -13.08
N LEU A 93 13.88 16.86 -12.11
CA LEU A 93 14.52 17.09 -10.81
C LEU A 93 15.88 16.43 -10.82
N LEU A 94 16.94 17.15 -10.52
CA LEU A 94 18.24 16.57 -10.17
C LEU A 94 18.22 16.24 -8.68
N CYS A 95 18.37 14.97 -8.36
CA CYS A 95 18.40 14.46 -7.00
C CYS A 95 19.81 14.01 -6.64
N GLU A 96 20.24 14.35 -5.43
CA GLU A 96 21.50 13.93 -4.82
C GLU A 96 21.24 13.09 -3.57
N THR A 97 21.88 11.94 -3.45
CA THR A 97 21.73 11.11 -2.24
C THR A 97 22.46 11.71 -1.06
N ILE A 98 21.78 11.83 0.06
CA ILE A 98 22.34 12.30 1.34
C ILE A 98 22.46 11.17 2.37
N SER A 99 22.12 9.94 1.99
CA SER A 99 22.32 8.74 2.80
C SER A 99 22.62 7.53 1.92
N ASN A 100 23.15 6.47 2.53
CA ASN A 100 23.37 5.20 1.83
C ASN A 100 22.08 4.55 1.39
N LEU A 101 22.08 3.96 0.19
CA LEU A 101 20.98 3.15 -0.31
C LEU A 101 20.87 1.85 0.51
N ARG A 102 19.70 1.59 1.05
CA ARG A 102 19.40 0.39 1.86
C ARG A 102 18.22 -0.38 1.29
N LYS A 103 18.21 -1.69 1.44
CA LYS A 103 17.05 -2.51 1.09
C LYS A 103 15.89 -2.15 2.02
N HIS A 104 14.71 -1.91 1.44
CA HIS A 104 13.52 -1.52 2.18
C HIS A 104 12.51 -2.66 2.20
N GLN A 105 12.24 -3.21 3.38
CA GLN A 105 11.19 -4.20 3.58
C GLN A 105 10.03 -3.54 4.30
N ARG A 106 8.98 -3.14 3.54
CA ARG A 106 7.80 -2.48 4.10
C ARG A 106 6.67 -3.43 4.48
N ARG A 107 6.80 -4.73 4.14
CA ARG A 107 5.80 -5.74 4.47
C ARG A 107 6.28 -6.58 5.63
N GLU A 108 5.51 -6.58 6.69
CA GLU A 108 5.73 -7.43 7.85
C GLU A 108 5.46 -8.90 7.50
N PHE A 109 4.39 -9.15 6.73
CA PHE A 109 3.97 -10.49 6.34
C PHE A 109 4.15 -10.74 4.84
N TYR A 110 4.55 -11.97 4.50
CA TYR A 110 4.50 -12.45 3.13
C TYR A 110 3.04 -12.47 2.62
N ARG A 111 2.83 -12.16 1.36
CA ARG A 111 1.51 -12.25 0.70
C ARG A 111 1.50 -13.40 -0.27
N PHE A 112 0.55 -14.29 -0.09
CA PHE A 112 0.33 -15.43 -0.96
C PHE A 112 -0.82 -15.12 -1.91
N SER A 113 -0.54 -15.09 -3.22
CA SER A 113 -1.58 -14.91 -4.24
C SER A 113 -2.32 -16.23 -4.44
N CYS A 114 -3.63 -16.20 -4.32
CA CYS A 114 -4.49 -17.38 -4.41
C CYS A 114 -5.87 -17.01 -4.98
N ILE A 115 -6.63 -18.01 -5.38
CA ILE A 115 -8.06 -17.90 -5.67
C ILE A 115 -8.77 -18.82 -4.68
N LEU A 116 -9.50 -18.20 -3.75
CA LEU A 116 -10.15 -18.90 -2.66
C LEU A 116 -11.55 -18.31 -2.41
N ASN A 117 -12.54 -19.17 -2.24
CA ASN A 117 -13.87 -18.74 -1.85
C ASN A 117 -13.88 -18.31 -0.38
N MET A 118 -14.52 -17.17 -0.14
CA MET A 118 -14.68 -16.57 1.17
C MET A 118 -16.12 -16.08 1.33
N SER A 119 -16.59 -16.12 2.56
CA SER A 119 -17.88 -15.50 2.92
C SER A 119 -17.63 -14.37 3.91
N SER A 120 -18.36 -13.27 3.80
CA SER A 120 -18.21 -12.11 4.67
C SER A 120 -19.52 -11.36 4.89
N ARG A 121 -19.58 -10.58 5.95
CA ARG A 121 -20.64 -9.61 6.26
C ARG A 121 -20.12 -8.48 7.14
N GLU A 122 -20.82 -7.37 7.18
CA GLU A 122 -20.57 -6.35 8.18
C GLU A 122 -20.90 -6.87 9.59
N LEU A 123 -20.20 -6.35 10.58
CA LEU A 123 -20.54 -6.61 11.97
C LEU A 123 -21.82 -5.87 12.36
N VAL A 124 -22.64 -6.51 13.18
CA VAL A 124 -23.80 -5.88 13.78
C VAL A 124 -23.41 -5.11 15.04
N GLU A 125 -24.33 -4.27 15.54
CA GLU A 125 -24.03 -3.33 16.64
C GLU A 125 -23.61 -4.03 17.93
N GLU A 126 -24.20 -5.19 18.25
CA GLU A 126 -23.85 -6.00 19.41
C GLU A 126 -22.41 -6.55 19.32
N GLU A 127 -21.96 -6.92 18.11
CA GLU A 127 -20.59 -7.38 17.86
C GLU A 127 -19.58 -6.24 17.94
N LEU A 128 -19.92 -5.05 17.41
CA LEU A 128 -19.10 -3.84 17.53
C LEU A 128 -18.92 -3.46 18.99
N SER A 129 -19.99 -3.45 19.77
CA SER A 129 -19.96 -3.17 21.22
C SER A 129 -19.13 -4.20 21.99
N ALA A 130 -19.19 -5.47 21.58
CA ALA A 130 -18.36 -6.51 22.20
C ALA A 130 -16.86 -6.28 21.94
N ILE A 131 -16.48 -5.89 20.72
CA ILE A 131 -15.09 -5.59 20.35
C ILE A 131 -14.57 -4.38 21.14
N GLU A 132 -15.37 -3.32 21.31
CA GLU A 132 -15.02 -2.16 22.13
C GLU A 132 -14.75 -2.54 23.59
N GLN A 133 -15.42 -3.57 24.09
CA GLN A 133 -15.21 -4.14 25.43
C GLN A 133 -14.11 -5.21 25.48
N ASN A 134 -13.31 -5.38 24.40
CA ASN A 134 -12.32 -6.46 24.26
C ASN A 134 -12.90 -7.87 24.43
N LYS A 135 -14.16 -8.07 24.03
CA LYS A 135 -14.82 -9.38 24.04
C LYS A 135 -14.90 -9.93 22.62
N GLN A 136 -14.66 -11.22 22.48
CA GLN A 136 -14.87 -11.93 21.20
C GLN A 136 -16.30 -12.46 21.18
N TYR A 137 -17.18 -11.80 20.44
CA TYR A 137 -18.54 -12.24 20.23
C TYR A 137 -18.92 -12.10 18.74
N ILE A 138 -19.30 -13.19 18.11
CA ILE A 138 -19.81 -13.22 16.73
C ILE A 138 -21.13 -13.95 16.73
N GLN A 139 -22.17 -13.26 16.28
CA GLN A 139 -23.53 -13.81 16.20
C GLN A 139 -23.60 -14.85 15.09
N ALA A 140 -24.03 -16.06 15.45
CA ALA A 140 -24.22 -17.14 14.49
C ALA A 140 -25.50 -16.95 13.65
N GLY A 141 -25.52 -17.56 12.44
CA GLY A 141 -26.73 -17.65 11.62
C GLY A 141 -27.08 -16.39 10.81
N LEU A 142 -26.29 -15.32 10.90
CA LEU A 142 -26.49 -14.15 10.06
C LEU A 142 -26.05 -14.41 8.60
N PRO A 143 -26.75 -13.83 7.61
CA PRO A 143 -26.45 -14.06 6.20
C PRO A 143 -25.08 -13.55 5.82
N LEU A 144 -24.35 -14.36 5.03
CA LEU A 144 -23.01 -14.07 4.53
C LEU A 144 -23.05 -13.87 3.01
N ARG A 145 -22.25 -12.92 2.51
CA ARG A 145 -22.04 -12.68 1.09
C ARG A 145 -20.81 -13.47 0.62
N GLN A 146 -20.92 -14.05 -0.58
CA GLN A 146 -19.81 -14.75 -1.22
C GLN A 146 -18.83 -13.76 -1.85
N SER A 147 -17.54 -14.06 -1.74
CA SER A 147 -16.45 -13.25 -2.27
C SER A 147 -15.32 -14.16 -2.71
N VAL A 148 -14.40 -13.62 -3.51
CA VAL A 148 -13.21 -14.35 -3.98
C VAL A 148 -11.96 -13.65 -3.48
N VAL A 149 -11.15 -14.38 -2.74
CA VAL A 149 -9.83 -13.92 -2.26
C VAL A 149 -8.85 -13.88 -3.43
N VAL A 150 -8.04 -12.85 -3.47
CA VAL A 150 -7.00 -12.62 -4.48
C VAL A 150 -5.59 -12.78 -3.90
N ASP A 151 -5.39 -12.33 -2.67
CA ASP A 151 -4.20 -12.65 -1.88
C ASP A 151 -4.51 -12.64 -0.37
N ILE A 152 -3.67 -13.36 0.36
CA ILE A 152 -3.75 -13.51 1.81
C ILE A 152 -2.36 -13.36 2.44
N SER A 153 -2.32 -12.84 3.66
CA SER A 153 -1.11 -12.71 4.47
C SER A 153 -1.42 -12.90 5.95
N GLY A 154 -0.41 -12.94 6.82
CA GLY A 154 -0.61 -12.98 8.27
C GLY A 154 -1.34 -11.74 8.82
N GLY A 155 -1.23 -10.58 8.17
CA GLY A 155 -1.86 -9.33 8.65
C GLY A 155 -3.16 -8.96 7.94
N GLY A 156 -3.61 -9.69 6.91
CA GLY A 156 -4.81 -9.29 6.19
C GLY A 156 -5.05 -10.04 4.88
N ILE A 157 -6.12 -9.64 4.21
CA ILE A 157 -6.63 -10.30 3.01
C ILE A 157 -7.05 -9.25 1.96
N ARG A 158 -6.89 -9.60 0.69
CA ARG A 158 -7.44 -8.87 -0.43
C ARG A 158 -8.44 -9.74 -1.16
N PHE A 159 -9.65 -9.24 -1.35
CA PHE A 159 -10.72 -9.98 -2.00
C PHE A 159 -11.54 -9.12 -2.96
N VAL A 160 -12.28 -9.77 -3.84
CA VAL A 160 -13.18 -9.15 -4.81
C VAL A 160 -14.61 -9.61 -4.53
N SER A 161 -15.55 -8.65 -4.57
CA SER A 161 -16.98 -8.86 -4.34
C SER A 161 -17.81 -7.97 -5.26
N ASP A 162 -19.05 -8.35 -5.51
CA ASP A 162 -20.09 -7.52 -6.12
C ASP A 162 -20.74 -6.55 -5.12
N TYR A 163 -20.47 -6.74 -3.83
CA TYR A 163 -20.91 -5.84 -2.77
C TYR A 163 -19.81 -4.85 -2.40
N LYS A 164 -20.14 -3.58 -2.32
CA LYS A 164 -19.23 -2.50 -1.94
C LYS A 164 -19.33 -2.24 -0.44
N TYR A 165 -18.30 -2.67 0.29
CA TYR A 165 -18.12 -2.22 1.69
C TYR A 165 -17.58 -0.80 1.73
N GLU A 166 -17.86 -0.08 2.81
CA GLU A 166 -17.28 1.25 3.02
C GLU A 166 -15.90 1.16 3.72
N ASN A 167 -15.04 2.15 3.47
CA ASN A 167 -13.75 2.24 4.14
C ASN A 167 -13.95 2.40 5.66
N GLY A 168 -13.17 1.67 6.44
CA GLY A 168 -13.25 1.67 7.91
C GLY A 168 -14.25 0.68 8.49
N THR A 169 -15.15 0.11 7.69
CA THR A 169 -16.12 -0.90 8.14
C THR A 169 -15.42 -2.12 8.71
N LEU A 170 -15.93 -2.61 9.84
CA LEU A 170 -15.54 -3.89 10.42
C LEU A 170 -16.41 -5.00 9.83
N ILE A 171 -15.74 -6.05 9.35
CA ILE A 171 -16.42 -7.21 8.75
C ILE A 171 -15.99 -8.49 9.46
N TYR A 172 -16.95 -9.41 9.62
CA TYR A 172 -16.67 -10.82 9.86
C TYR A 172 -16.42 -11.50 8.54
N LEU A 173 -15.40 -12.34 8.49
CA LEU A 173 -15.02 -13.11 7.31
C LEU A 173 -14.67 -14.55 7.67
N THR A 174 -15.03 -15.48 6.79
CA THR A 174 -14.74 -16.92 6.97
C THR A 174 -14.29 -17.54 5.65
N TYR A 175 -13.25 -18.35 5.71
CA TYR A 175 -12.70 -19.08 4.58
C TYR A 175 -12.00 -20.36 5.04
N ASN A 176 -11.85 -21.31 4.11
CA ASN A 176 -11.19 -22.57 4.37
C ASN A 176 -9.85 -22.62 3.66
N LEU A 177 -8.79 -22.91 4.40
CA LEU A 177 -7.51 -23.31 3.82
C LEU A 177 -7.37 -24.82 3.89
N SER A 178 -7.14 -25.43 2.74
CA SER A 178 -6.87 -26.87 2.67
C SER A 178 -5.53 -27.13 1.98
N SER A 179 -4.73 -27.98 2.55
CA SER A 179 -3.55 -28.59 1.96
C SER A 179 -3.66 -30.10 2.07
N GLU A 180 -2.72 -30.85 1.50
CA GLU A 180 -2.73 -32.33 1.56
C GLU A 180 -2.83 -32.89 2.99
N LYS A 181 -2.44 -32.14 4.01
CA LYS A 181 -2.37 -32.58 5.41
C LYS A 181 -3.26 -31.82 6.37
N ILE A 182 -3.77 -30.65 5.99
CA ILE A 182 -4.47 -29.74 6.92
C ILE A 182 -5.68 -29.12 6.21
N GLN A 183 -6.83 -29.26 6.83
CA GLN A 183 -8.02 -28.50 6.49
C GLN A 183 -8.40 -27.65 7.69
N LYS A 184 -8.39 -26.32 7.54
CA LYS A 184 -8.69 -25.38 8.63
C LYS A 184 -9.62 -24.28 8.15
N THR A 185 -10.69 -24.06 8.90
CA THR A 185 -11.58 -22.90 8.73
C THR A 185 -11.07 -21.74 9.58
N TYR A 186 -10.95 -20.59 8.95
CA TYR A 186 -10.61 -19.34 9.61
C TYR A 186 -11.85 -18.49 9.74
N ASN A 187 -12.11 -18.00 10.95
CA ASN A 187 -13.19 -17.10 11.30
C ASN A 187 -12.53 -15.87 11.92
N LEU A 188 -12.55 -14.75 11.21
CA LEU A 188 -11.75 -13.58 11.56
C LEU A 188 -12.60 -12.32 11.48
N VAL A 189 -12.18 -11.31 12.22
CA VAL A 189 -12.67 -9.94 12.06
C VAL A 189 -11.60 -9.12 11.36
N GLY A 190 -12.01 -8.28 10.42
CA GLY A 190 -11.11 -7.41 9.72
C GLY A 190 -11.70 -6.02 9.48
N LYS A 191 -10.82 -5.03 9.36
CA LYS A 191 -11.16 -3.66 9.01
C LYS A 191 -10.90 -3.40 7.53
N ILE A 192 -11.87 -2.90 6.81
CA ILE A 192 -11.71 -2.45 5.42
C ILE A 192 -10.78 -1.23 5.39
N LEU A 193 -9.61 -1.37 4.77
CA LEU A 193 -8.64 -0.29 4.62
C LEU A 193 -8.85 0.53 3.35
N SER A 194 -9.25 -0.14 2.27
CA SER A 194 -9.53 0.52 0.98
C SER A 194 -10.44 -0.31 0.12
N VAL A 195 -11.24 0.39 -0.68
CA VAL A 195 -12.14 -0.18 -1.68
C VAL A 195 -11.88 0.50 -3.02
N LYS A 196 -11.76 -0.28 -4.09
CA LYS A 196 -11.58 0.21 -5.44
C LYS A 196 -12.46 -0.58 -6.40
N GLU A 197 -13.27 0.08 -7.22
CA GLU A 197 -13.97 -0.57 -8.32
C GLU A 197 -12.98 -1.03 -9.39
N LEU A 198 -13.16 -2.24 -9.90
CA LEU A 198 -12.30 -2.79 -10.94
C LEU A 198 -12.58 -2.11 -12.29
N GLU A 199 -11.55 -1.56 -12.92
CA GLU A 199 -11.66 -0.85 -14.20
C GLU A 199 -12.27 -1.71 -15.32
N ASN A 200 -11.95 -3.01 -15.30
CA ASN A 200 -12.38 -3.98 -16.32
C ASN A 200 -13.71 -4.68 -15.99
N ARG A 201 -14.30 -4.44 -14.81
CA ARG A 201 -15.52 -5.13 -14.37
C ARG A 201 -16.36 -4.22 -13.49
N ARG A 202 -17.26 -3.49 -14.13
CA ARG A 202 -18.18 -2.56 -13.46
C ARG A 202 -19.06 -3.28 -12.43
N GLY A 203 -19.27 -2.67 -11.28
CA GLY A 203 -20.03 -3.27 -10.17
C GLY A 203 -19.27 -4.36 -9.42
N THR A 204 -17.96 -4.47 -9.63
CA THR A 204 -17.11 -5.39 -8.90
C THR A 204 -16.00 -4.61 -8.16
N PHE A 205 -15.85 -4.86 -6.88
CA PHE A 205 -14.99 -4.07 -5.99
C PHE A 205 -13.88 -4.91 -5.38
N GLU A 206 -12.65 -4.42 -5.48
CA GLU A 206 -11.50 -4.95 -4.75
C GLU A 206 -11.46 -4.31 -3.36
N HIS A 207 -11.37 -5.14 -2.33
CA HIS A 207 -11.28 -4.73 -0.93
C HIS A 207 -9.94 -5.15 -0.36
N ARG A 208 -9.33 -4.26 0.43
CA ARG A 208 -8.14 -4.58 1.24
C ARG A 208 -8.52 -4.51 2.70
N VAL A 209 -8.26 -5.58 3.40
CA VAL A 209 -8.67 -5.79 4.79
C VAL A 209 -7.46 -6.07 5.65
N GLN A 210 -7.40 -5.42 6.80
CA GLN A 210 -6.48 -5.73 7.88
C GLN A 210 -7.24 -6.56 8.92
N TYR A 211 -6.65 -7.66 9.34
CA TYR A 211 -7.21 -8.44 10.45
C TYR A 211 -7.08 -7.69 11.77
N ILE A 212 -8.07 -7.86 12.63
CA ILE A 212 -8.12 -7.27 13.96
C ILE A 212 -8.11 -8.41 14.98
N ASN A 213 -7.37 -8.21 16.08
CA ASN A 213 -7.31 -9.16 17.21
C ASN A 213 -6.99 -10.61 16.80
N ILE A 214 -5.97 -10.77 15.97
CA ILE A 214 -5.34 -12.09 15.82
C ILE A 214 -4.34 -12.20 16.96
N ASP A 215 -4.69 -13.02 17.97
CA ASP A 215 -3.71 -13.48 18.93
C ASP A 215 -2.68 -14.34 18.20
N ASN A 216 -1.40 -14.01 18.34
CA ASN A 216 -0.28 -14.73 17.75
C ASN A 216 -0.09 -16.10 18.43
#